data_fc290c82cd9955e80f1741dc332051a6
#
_entry.id   fc290c82cd9955e80f1741dc332051a6
#
_cell.length_a   1.000
_cell.length_b   1.000
_cell.length_c   1.000
_cell.angle_alpha   90.00
_cell.angle_beta   90.00
_cell.angle_gamma   90.00
#
_symmetry.space_group_name_H-M   'P 1'
#
loop_
_entity.id
_entity.type
_entity.pdbx_description
1 polymer ?
#
loop_
_entity_poly.entity_id
_entity_poly.type
_entity_poly.pdbx_seq_one_letter_code
_entity_poly.pdbx_strand_id
1 'polypeptide(L)'
;MADVTYKIATAGIIAVIIFGAYMALTGYDSDVYPLDLAIGNLDRIMTSSAPNSIITDINSIKENLPATGNPVWIFPTDTTNFARIQTDLDVMILSAEKIQTVPKDSAAFHTGMMDIHDRSMIIQENLQDAVPYMYVSVSNIIFSVAWIAVIIVIFAVLK
;
A
#
# COMPACT_ATOMS: atom_id res chain seq x y z
N MET A 1 45.66 -12.82 -17.13
CA MET A 1 44.81 -13.24 -16.00
C MET A 1 44.07 -12.07 -15.33
N ALA A 2 44.73 -10.98 -14.98
CA ALA A 2 44.11 -9.82 -14.33
C ALA A 2 42.90 -9.21 -15.09
N ASP A 3 42.96 -9.13 -16.41
CA ASP A 3 41.88 -8.56 -17.25
C ASP A 3 40.58 -9.42 -17.19
N VAL A 4 40.69 -10.75 -17.16
CA VAL A 4 39.53 -11.66 -17.07
C VAL A 4 38.89 -11.58 -15.69
N THR A 5 39.71 -11.54 -14.62
CA THR A 5 39.21 -11.41 -13.23
C THR A 5 38.46 -10.09 -13.04
N TYR A 6 38.99 -8.98 -13.60
CA TYR A 6 38.34 -7.67 -13.55
C TYR A 6 36.97 -7.69 -14.29
N LYS A 7 36.88 -8.28 -15.47
CA LYS A 7 35.62 -8.38 -16.22
C LYS A 7 34.59 -9.22 -15.48
N ILE A 8 34.98 -10.32 -14.86
CA ILE A 8 34.07 -11.16 -14.05
C ILE A 8 33.58 -10.38 -12.81
N ALA A 9 34.49 -9.67 -12.13
CA ALA A 9 34.13 -8.85 -10.97
C ALA A 9 33.13 -7.74 -11.36
N THR A 10 33.37 -7.04 -12.45
CA THR A 10 32.47 -5.99 -12.96
C THR A 10 31.11 -6.55 -13.33
N ALA A 11 31.06 -7.69 -14.03
CA ALA A 11 29.81 -8.35 -14.39
C ALA A 11 29.02 -8.81 -13.14
N GLY A 12 29.71 -9.32 -12.14
CA GLY A 12 29.13 -9.68 -10.83
C GLY A 12 28.50 -8.50 -10.11
N ILE A 13 29.19 -7.37 -10.05
CA ILE A 13 28.66 -6.13 -9.43
C ILE A 13 27.41 -5.63 -10.17
N ILE A 14 27.45 -5.62 -11.50
CA ILE A 14 26.28 -5.21 -12.31
C ILE A 14 25.07 -6.15 -12.04
N ALA A 15 25.32 -7.45 -11.99
CA ALA A 15 24.26 -8.42 -11.71
C ALA A 15 23.65 -8.21 -10.32
N VAL A 16 24.43 -7.91 -9.29
CA VAL A 16 23.95 -7.59 -7.93
C VAL A 16 23.08 -6.33 -7.94
N ILE A 17 23.51 -5.28 -8.64
CA ILE A 17 22.74 -4.03 -8.72
C ILE A 17 21.39 -4.28 -9.41
N ILE A 18 21.39 -4.97 -10.55
CA ILE A 18 20.16 -5.28 -11.29
C ILE A 18 19.22 -6.15 -10.45
N PHE A 19 19.75 -7.17 -9.78
CA PHE A 19 18.97 -8.06 -8.93
C PHE A 19 18.38 -7.30 -7.72
N GLY A 20 19.16 -6.45 -7.07
CA GLY A 20 18.69 -5.61 -5.95
C GLY A 20 17.58 -4.64 -6.39
N ALA A 21 17.74 -3.98 -7.55
CA ALA A 21 16.72 -3.10 -8.10
C ALA A 21 15.42 -3.88 -8.43
N TYR A 22 15.52 -5.06 -9.04
CA TYR A 22 14.36 -5.92 -9.32
C TYR A 22 13.62 -6.30 -8.03
N MET A 23 14.34 -6.72 -6.98
CA MET A 23 13.75 -7.09 -5.69
C MET A 23 13.06 -5.90 -5.01
N ALA A 24 13.69 -4.72 -5.06
CA ALA A 24 13.11 -3.50 -4.48
C ALA A 24 11.82 -3.08 -5.19
N LEU A 25 11.79 -3.13 -6.53
CA LEU A 25 10.60 -2.84 -7.32
C LEU A 25 9.49 -3.85 -7.04
N THR A 26 9.80 -5.15 -7.02
CA THR A 26 8.82 -6.20 -6.74
C THR A 26 8.22 -6.03 -5.34
N GLY A 27 9.06 -5.74 -4.33
CA GLY A 27 8.58 -5.51 -2.97
C GLY A 27 7.72 -4.25 -2.83
N TYR A 28 8.07 -3.18 -3.55
CA TYR A 28 7.23 -1.98 -3.60
C TYR A 28 5.88 -2.27 -4.25
N ASP A 29 5.87 -2.87 -5.45
CA ASP A 29 4.64 -3.13 -6.21
C ASP A 29 3.69 -4.08 -5.47
N SER A 30 4.22 -5.08 -4.75
CA SER A 30 3.39 -6.06 -4.05
C SER A 30 2.84 -5.57 -2.73
N ASP A 31 3.63 -4.82 -1.96
CA ASP A 31 3.33 -4.54 -0.57
C ASP A 31 2.96 -3.06 -0.33
N VAL A 32 3.68 -2.12 -0.91
CA VAL A 32 3.53 -0.68 -0.64
C VAL A 32 2.53 0.00 -1.59
N TYR A 33 2.66 -0.26 -2.89
CA TYR A 33 1.86 0.39 -3.93
C TYR A 33 0.34 0.27 -3.72
N PRO A 34 -0.24 -0.87 -3.28
CA PRO A 34 -1.67 -0.97 -2.97
C PRO A 34 -2.14 0.02 -1.89
N LEU A 35 -1.30 0.28 -0.87
CA LEU A 35 -1.62 1.27 0.17
C LEU A 35 -1.52 2.70 -0.37
N ASP A 36 -0.47 3.02 -1.13
CA ASP A 36 -0.32 4.33 -1.75
C ASP A 36 -1.50 4.65 -2.67
N LEU A 37 -1.95 3.67 -3.44
CA LEU A 37 -3.13 3.80 -4.31
C LEU A 37 -4.40 4.02 -3.49
N ALA A 38 -4.58 3.29 -2.39
CA ALA A 38 -5.72 3.45 -1.49
C ALA A 38 -5.74 4.84 -0.84
N ILE A 39 -4.59 5.31 -0.35
CA ILE A 39 -4.42 6.66 0.21
C ILE A 39 -4.79 7.74 -0.82
N GLY A 40 -4.30 7.61 -2.06
CA GLY A 40 -4.64 8.54 -3.14
C GLY A 40 -6.13 8.53 -3.52
N ASN A 41 -6.80 7.39 -3.47
CA ASN A 41 -8.24 7.30 -3.67
C ASN A 41 -9.03 7.94 -2.51
N LEU A 42 -8.57 7.79 -1.26
CA LEU A 42 -9.17 8.46 -0.10
C LEU A 42 -9.04 9.99 -0.20
N ASP A 43 -7.92 10.52 -0.68
CA ASP A 43 -7.76 11.96 -0.97
C ASP A 43 -8.80 12.45 -1.98
N ARG A 44 -9.07 11.67 -3.03
CA ARG A 44 -10.11 12.00 -4.02
C ARG A 44 -11.52 11.98 -3.41
N ILE A 45 -11.80 11.01 -2.54
CA ILE A 45 -13.09 10.93 -1.83
C ILE A 45 -13.29 12.19 -0.97
N MET A 46 -12.30 12.64 -0.21
CA MET A 46 -12.37 13.81 0.65
C MET A 46 -12.63 15.12 -0.12
N THR A 47 -12.27 15.16 -1.38
CA THR A 47 -12.50 16.35 -2.25
C THR A 47 -13.73 16.20 -3.15
N SER A 48 -14.34 15.02 -3.21
CA SER A 48 -15.48 14.72 -4.07
C SER A 48 -16.79 15.26 -3.47
N SER A 49 -17.66 15.79 -4.31
CA SER A 49 -19.05 16.13 -3.97
C SER A 49 -20.08 15.21 -4.63
N ALA A 50 -19.62 14.15 -5.32
CA ALA A 50 -20.46 13.25 -6.09
C ALA A 50 -20.48 11.84 -5.47
N PRO A 51 -21.59 11.38 -4.86
CA PRO A 51 -21.66 10.07 -4.21
C PRO A 51 -21.31 8.90 -5.13
N ASN A 52 -21.66 8.93 -6.42
CA ASN A 52 -21.29 7.90 -7.39
C ASN A 52 -19.78 7.79 -7.59
N SER A 53 -19.08 8.92 -7.63
CA SER A 53 -17.62 8.94 -7.74
C SER A 53 -16.97 8.36 -6.49
N ILE A 54 -17.50 8.69 -5.32
CA ILE A 54 -17.08 8.15 -4.03
C ILE A 54 -17.18 6.63 -4.01
N ILE A 55 -18.34 6.07 -4.44
CA ILE A 55 -18.52 4.62 -4.51
C ILE A 55 -17.51 3.96 -5.45
N THR A 56 -17.23 4.58 -6.59
CA THR A 56 -16.22 4.08 -7.54
C THR A 56 -14.82 4.06 -6.92
N ASP A 57 -14.44 5.13 -6.24
CA ASP A 57 -13.13 5.24 -5.59
C ASP A 57 -13.01 4.24 -4.43
N ILE A 58 -14.07 4.07 -3.62
CA ILE A 58 -14.09 3.06 -2.54
C ILE A 58 -13.96 1.63 -3.10
N ASN A 59 -14.67 1.29 -4.17
CA ASN A 59 -14.54 -0.01 -4.80
C ASN A 59 -13.10 -0.25 -5.31
N SER A 60 -12.48 0.75 -5.91
CA SER A 60 -11.07 0.68 -6.31
C SER A 60 -10.13 0.44 -5.12
N ILE A 61 -10.36 1.08 -3.98
CA ILE A 61 -9.60 0.81 -2.74
C ILE A 61 -9.79 -0.64 -2.32
N LYS A 62 -11.04 -1.13 -2.27
CA LYS A 62 -11.37 -2.49 -1.82
C LYS A 62 -10.76 -3.58 -2.71
N GLU A 63 -10.66 -3.35 -4.01
CA GLU A 63 -10.05 -4.29 -4.96
C GLU A 63 -8.53 -4.39 -4.79
N ASN A 64 -7.88 -3.31 -4.37
CA ASN A 64 -6.43 -3.24 -4.26
C ASN A 64 -5.91 -3.57 -2.85
N LEU A 65 -6.70 -3.31 -1.78
CA LEU A 65 -6.30 -3.66 -0.43
C LEU A 65 -6.56 -5.14 -0.12
N PRO A 66 -5.67 -5.80 0.66
CA PRO A 66 -5.93 -7.15 1.15
C PRO A 66 -7.24 -7.24 1.91
N ALA A 67 -7.98 -8.36 1.71
CA ALA A 67 -9.25 -8.58 2.42
C ALA A 67 -9.06 -8.82 3.92
N THR A 68 -7.89 -9.30 4.35
CA THR A 68 -7.58 -9.66 5.74
C THR A 68 -6.10 -9.45 6.03
N GLY A 69 -5.75 -9.46 7.30
CA GLY A 69 -4.38 -9.31 7.78
C GLY A 69 -4.15 -7.97 8.45
N ASN A 70 -2.98 -7.84 9.06
CA ASN A 70 -2.55 -6.59 9.67
C ASN A 70 -1.09 -6.34 9.29
N PRO A 71 -0.78 -5.25 8.58
CA PRO A 71 0.59 -4.93 8.19
C PRO A 71 1.49 -4.61 9.39
N VAL A 72 0.92 -4.11 10.48
CA VAL A 72 1.66 -3.82 11.73
C VAL A 72 1.84 -5.12 12.51
N TRP A 73 2.91 -5.84 12.21
CA TRP A 73 3.13 -7.20 12.73
C TRP A 73 3.81 -7.24 14.11
N ILE A 74 4.45 -6.15 14.57
CA ILE A 74 5.11 -6.12 15.90
C ILE A 74 4.11 -5.84 17.01
N PHE A 75 3.26 -4.82 16.85
CA PHE A 75 2.20 -4.47 17.80
C PHE A 75 0.92 -4.18 17.02
N PRO A 76 0.22 -5.22 16.54
CA PRO A 76 -0.96 -5.04 15.71
C PRO A 76 -2.06 -4.31 16.47
N THR A 77 -2.64 -3.29 15.84
CA THR A 77 -3.82 -2.58 16.33
C THR A 77 -5.03 -2.92 15.46
N ASP A 78 -6.22 -2.78 15.99
CA ASP A 78 -7.44 -2.97 15.20
C ASP A 78 -7.57 -1.94 14.07
N THR A 79 -7.02 -0.75 14.26
CA THR A 79 -7.13 0.37 13.30
C THR A 79 -6.39 0.09 12.00
N THR A 80 -5.30 -0.67 12.04
CA THR A 80 -4.53 -1.08 10.86
C THR A 80 -4.92 -2.46 10.30
N ASN A 81 -5.94 -3.10 10.86
CA ASN A 81 -6.44 -4.39 10.40
C ASN A 81 -7.24 -4.23 9.11
N PHE A 82 -6.81 -4.87 8.02
CA PHE A 82 -7.45 -4.76 6.71
C PHE A 82 -8.91 -5.21 6.71
N ALA A 83 -9.28 -6.27 7.45
CA ALA A 83 -10.67 -6.72 7.51
C ALA A 83 -11.58 -5.64 8.13
N ARG A 84 -11.09 -4.90 9.11
CA ARG A 84 -11.80 -3.76 9.69
C ARG A 84 -11.92 -2.62 8.69
N ILE A 85 -10.81 -2.25 8.05
CA ILE A 85 -10.80 -1.20 7.01
C ILE A 85 -11.78 -1.55 5.89
N GLN A 86 -11.81 -2.80 5.41
CA GLN A 86 -12.77 -3.28 4.42
C GLN A 86 -14.23 -3.10 4.90
N THR A 87 -14.51 -3.39 6.19
CA THR A 87 -15.84 -3.19 6.77
C THR A 87 -16.20 -1.70 6.85
N ASP A 88 -15.27 -0.85 7.23
CA ASP A 88 -15.50 0.61 7.29
C ASP A 88 -15.76 1.18 5.89
N LEU A 89 -15.07 0.69 4.87
CA LEU A 89 -15.32 1.03 3.46
C LEU A 89 -16.72 0.59 3.00
N ASP A 90 -17.20 -0.58 3.42
CA ASP A 90 -18.57 -1.03 3.14
C ASP A 90 -19.62 -0.10 3.77
N VAL A 91 -19.39 0.34 5.01
CA VAL A 91 -20.28 1.31 5.66
C VAL A 91 -20.29 2.64 4.89
N MET A 92 -19.14 3.08 4.36
CA MET A 92 -19.08 4.29 3.53
C MET A 92 -19.82 4.15 2.21
N ILE A 93 -19.79 2.98 1.54
CA ILE A 93 -20.59 2.71 0.34
C ILE A 93 -22.08 2.85 0.67
N LEU A 94 -22.55 2.18 1.73
CA LEU A 94 -23.96 2.28 2.16
C LEU A 94 -24.38 3.72 2.49
N SER A 95 -23.48 4.50 3.10
CA SER A 95 -23.72 5.92 3.37
C SER A 95 -23.82 6.72 2.07
N ALA A 96 -22.92 6.49 1.11
CA ALA A 96 -22.92 7.16 -0.19
C ALA A 96 -24.18 6.81 -1.01
N GLU A 97 -24.60 5.54 -1.03
CA GLU A 97 -25.84 5.11 -1.67
C GLU A 97 -27.07 5.78 -1.07
N LYS A 98 -27.11 5.88 0.26
CA LYS A 98 -28.23 6.53 0.97
C LYS A 98 -28.31 8.02 0.64
N ILE A 99 -27.22 8.75 0.61
CA ILE A 99 -27.23 10.19 0.32
C ILE A 99 -27.54 10.50 -1.15
N GLN A 100 -27.38 9.55 -2.09
CA GLN A 100 -27.81 9.73 -3.48
C GLN A 100 -29.31 9.99 -3.62
N THR A 101 -30.12 9.47 -2.69
CA THR A 101 -31.59 9.62 -2.69
C THR A 101 -32.04 10.90 -2.02
N VAL A 102 -31.13 11.69 -1.47
CA VAL A 102 -31.42 12.91 -0.71
C VAL A 102 -31.16 14.15 -1.58
N PRO A 103 -32.00 15.19 -1.53
CA PRO A 103 -31.73 16.44 -2.24
C PRO A 103 -30.37 17.05 -1.88
N LYS A 104 -29.58 17.45 -2.87
CA LYS A 104 -28.22 17.93 -2.72
C LYS A 104 -28.07 19.20 -1.87
N ASP A 105 -29.12 20.01 -1.82
CA ASP A 105 -29.21 21.25 -1.06
C ASP A 105 -29.72 21.06 0.38
N SER A 106 -30.01 19.81 0.76
CA SER A 106 -30.51 19.48 2.10
C SER A 106 -29.40 19.38 3.14
N ALA A 107 -29.72 19.70 4.40
CA ALA A 107 -28.83 19.49 5.53
C ALA A 107 -28.41 18.00 5.68
N ALA A 108 -29.32 17.07 5.36
CA ALA A 108 -29.07 15.64 5.43
C ALA A 108 -28.00 15.19 4.42
N PHE A 109 -28.00 15.76 3.19
CA PHE A 109 -26.97 15.50 2.20
C PHE A 109 -25.61 16.00 2.68
N HIS A 110 -25.52 17.23 3.16
CA HIS A 110 -24.28 17.83 3.65
C HIS A 110 -23.72 17.06 4.85
N THR A 111 -24.57 16.68 5.82
CA THR A 111 -24.14 15.90 6.98
C THR A 111 -23.63 14.50 6.56
N GLY A 112 -24.31 13.84 5.62
CA GLY A 112 -23.86 12.55 5.10
C GLY A 112 -22.53 12.63 4.35
N MET A 113 -22.31 13.69 3.57
CA MET A 113 -21.02 13.93 2.90
C MET A 113 -19.89 14.17 3.92
N MET A 114 -20.16 14.99 4.95
CA MET A 114 -19.17 15.21 6.02
C MET A 114 -18.79 13.91 6.74
N ASP A 115 -19.76 13.05 7.10
CA ASP A 115 -19.48 11.74 7.71
C ASP A 115 -18.58 10.87 6.83
N ILE A 116 -18.81 10.85 5.51
CA ILE A 116 -17.96 10.11 4.58
C ILE A 116 -16.55 10.70 4.53
N HIS A 117 -16.40 12.02 4.46
CA HIS A 117 -15.10 12.68 4.44
C HIS A 117 -14.31 12.43 5.73
N ASP A 118 -14.96 12.53 6.90
CA ASP A 118 -14.33 12.28 8.20
C ASP A 118 -13.86 10.82 8.32
N ARG A 119 -14.68 9.86 7.86
CA ARG A 119 -14.29 8.44 7.81
C ARG A 119 -13.12 8.20 6.86
N SER A 120 -13.12 8.85 5.69
CA SER A 120 -12.03 8.77 4.73
C SER A 120 -10.71 9.23 5.35
N MET A 121 -10.74 10.33 6.09
CA MET A 121 -9.57 10.87 6.78
C MET A 121 -9.04 9.88 7.83
N ILE A 122 -9.93 9.29 8.64
CA ILE A 122 -9.54 8.30 9.66
C ILE A 122 -8.92 7.05 9.01
N ILE A 123 -9.51 6.54 7.94
CA ILE A 123 -8.96 5.37 7.23
C ILE A 123 -7.62 5.72 6.60
N GLN A 124 -7.49 6.91 6.03
CA GLN A 124 -6.24 7.37 5.44
C GLN A 124 -5.11 7.45 6.48
N GLU A 125 -5.36 8.03 7.65
CA GLU A 125 -4.40 8.07 8.76
C GLU A 125 -3.97 6.66 9.17
N ASN A 126 -4.92 5.73 9.33
CA ASN A 126 -4.63 4.34 9.66
C ASN A 126 -3.76 3.63 8.60
N LEU A 127 -4.00 3.90 7.31
CA LEU A 127 -3.18 3.36 6.22
C LEU A 127 -1.79 4.01 6.19
N GLN A 128 -1.69 5.32 6.42
CA GLN A 128 -0.40 6.02 6.51
C GLN A 128 0.47 5.47 7.65
N ASP A 129 -0.13 5.16 8.80
CA ASP A 129 0.55 4.52 9.92
C ASP A 129 1.04 3.11 9.59
N ALA A 130 0.37 2.43 8.67
CA ALA A 130 0.74 1.09 8.21
C ALA A 130 1.88 1.07 7.17
N VAL A 131 2.02 2.13 6.36
CA VAL A 131 3.00 2.20 5.25
C VAL A 131 4.44 1.85 5.67
N PRO A 132 5.01 2.36 6.79
CA PRO A 132 6.37 2.01 7.19
C PRO A 132 6.58 0.51 7.42
N TYR A 133 5.54 -0.19 7.89
CA TYR A 133 5.60 -1.65 8.14
C TYR A 133 5.54 -2.46 6.85
N MET A 134 4.96 -1.91 5.78
CA MET A 134 4.96 -2.56 4.47
C MET A 134 6.36 -2.60 3.84
N TYR A 135 7.17 -1.57 4.07
CA TYR A 135 8.58 -1.59 3.64
C TYR A 135 9.41 -2.66 4.36
N VAL A 136 9.07 -2.99 5.60
CA VAL A 136 9.69 -4.06 6.39
C VAL A 136 8.78 -5.28 6.52
N SER A 137 7.96 -5.54 5.52
CA SER A 137 7.14 -6.76 5.44
C SER A 137 8.02 -8.02 5.47
N VAL A 138 7.43 -9.15 5.84
CA VAL A 138 8.14 -10.45 5.85
C VAL A 138 8.74 -10.75 4.47
N SER A 139 8.02 -10.43 3.39
CA SER A 139 8.49 -10.58 2.01
C SER A 139 9.73 -9.73 1.75
N ASN A 140 9.69 -8.45 2.09
CA ASN A 140 10.79 -7.52 1.89
C ASN A 140 12.02 -7.85 2.74
N ILE A 141 11.82 -8.37 3.95
CA ILE A 141 12.92 -8.89 4.78
C ILE A 141 13.57 -10.10 4.11
N ILE A 142 12.78 -11.07 3.63
CA ILE A 142 13.30 -12.26 2.92
C ILE A 142 14.09 -11.82 1.68
N PHE A 143 13.57 -10.90 0.88
CA PHE A 143 14.26 -10.36 -0.29
C PHE A 143 15.59 -9.69 0.07
N SER A 144 15.60 -8.87 1.12
CA SER A 144 16.81 -8.21 1.62
C SER A 144 17.88 -9.21 2.07
N VAL A 145 17.48 -10.25 2.81
CA VAL A 145 18.37 -11.33 3.25
C VAL A 145 18.93 -12.11 2.05
N ALA A 146 18.07 -12.47 1.08
CA ALA A 146 18.50 -13.15 -0.13
C ALA A 146 19.51 -12.31 -0.93
N TRP A 147 19.28 -11.01 -1.07
CA TRP A 147 20.17 -10.09 -1.75
C TRP A 147 21.53 -10.00 -1.05
N ILE A 148 21.57 -9.86 0.27
CA ILE A 148 22.80 -9.85 1.07
C ILE A 148 23.55 -11.18 0.89
N ALA A 149 22.86 -12.33 0.90
CA ALA A 149 23.48 -13.62 0.69
C ALA A 149 24.17 -13.72 -0.69
N VAL A 150 23.52 -13.22 -1.74
CA VAL A 150 24.10 -13.16 -3.09
C VAL A 150 25.37 -12.30 -3.11
N ILE A 151 25.36 -11.16 -2.45
CA ILE A 151 26.54 -10.29 -2.31
C ILE A 151 27.70 -11.05 -1.65
N ILE A 152 27.44 -11.70 -0.52
CA ILE A 152 28.45 -12.47 0.23
C ILE A 152 29.06 -13.57 -0.65
N VAL A 153 28.24 -14.32 -1.38
CA VAL A 153 28.70 -15.39 -2.29
C VAL A 153 29.61 -14.81 -3.38
N ILE A 154 29.21 -13.72 -4.02
CA ILE A 154 30.02 -13.09 -5.06
C ILE A 154 31.38 -12.66 -4.51
N PHE A 155 31.40 -12.00 -3.35
CA PHE A 155 32.66 -11.58 -2.74
C PHE A 155 33.54 -12.78 -2.31
N ALA A 156 32.94 -13.91 -1.87
CA ALA A 156 33.68 -15.10 -1.51
C ALA A 156 34.34 -15.77 -2.74
N VAL A 157 33.65 -15.75 -3.89
CA VAL A 157 34.15 -16.35 -5.16
C VAL A 157 35.23 -15.47 -5.82
N LEU A 158 35.18 -14.13 -5.63
CA LEU A 158 36.14 -13.20 -6.23
C LEU A 158 37.44 -13.06 -5.41
N LYS A 159 37.49 -13.65 -4.22
CA LYS A 159 38.67 -13.65 -3.32
C LYS A 159 39.59 -14.81 -3.63
#